data_ebbaabc7cc0d8ca919b40f6b0fd4484f
#
_entry.id   ebbaabc7cc0d8ca919b40f6b0fd4484f
#
_cell.length_a   1.000
_cell.length_b   1.000
_cell.length_c   1.000
_cell.angle_alpha   90.00
_cell.angle_beta   90.00
_cell.angle_gamma   90.00
#
_symmetry.space_group_name_H-M   'P 1'
#
loop_
_entity.id
_entity.type
_entity.pdbx_description
1 polymer ?
#
loop_
_entity_poly.entity_id
_entity_poly.type
_entity_poly.pdbx_seq_one_letter_code
_entity_poly.pdbx_strand_id
1 'polypeptide(L)'
;MRSINFVEGVIVVTTKSYTVGYNGGTVTVDLSTNIDYTVEIPEADKSWISVADTRTRAAMRDETLTFTVASNSALTVRYSTIRLVDNLGITSETILITQKSGTSQTVHVTTAGTLDQLINSEDKDIIEELTLTGKINTFDFDFIR
;
A
#
# COMPACT_ATOMS: atom_id res chain seq x y z
N MET A 1 35.61 -25.10 31.41
CA MET A 1 34.74 -23.96 31.15
C MET A 1 33.87 -24.28 29.92
N ARG A 2 32.57 -24.15 30.02
CA ARG A 2 31.68 -24.29 28.86
C ARG A 2 31.67 -23.00 28.07
N SER A 3 31.81 -23.09 26.75
CA SER A 3 31.67 -21.93 25.88
C SER A 3 30.20 -21.52 25.82
N ILE A 4 29.89 -20.25 26.08
CA ILE A 4 28.56 -19.68 25.92
C ILE A 4 28.59 -18.89 24.61
N ASN A 5 27.87 -19.37 23.60
CA ASN A 5 27.66 -18.64 22.36
C ASN A 5 26.33 -17.87 22.44
N PHE A 6 26.42 -16.55 22.36
CA PHE A 6 25.24 -15.70 22.19
C PHE A 6 24.96 -15.59 20.69
N VAL A 7 23.77 -15.99 20.29
CA VAL A 7 23.28 -15.74 18.94
C VAL A 7 22.34 -14.55 19.03
N GLU A 8 22.73 -13.45 18.40
CA GLU A 8 21.89 -12.26 18.32
C GLU A 8 20.65 -12.56 17.48
N GLY A 9 19.49 -12.11 17.95
CA GLY A 9 18.25 -12.19 17.20
C GLY A 9 18.30 -11.27 16.00
N VAL A 10 18.03 -11.78 14.81
CA VAL A 10 18.11 -11.02 13.57
C VAL A 10 16.90 -11.30 12.68
N ILE A 11 16.43 -10.25 12.02
CA ILE A 11 15.52 -10.32 10.88
C ILE A 11 16.22 -9.58 9.74
N VAL A 12 16.31 -10.22 8.58
CA VAL A 12 16.90 -9.61 7.37
C VAL A 12 15.88 -9.68 6.27
N VAL A 13 15.43 -8.52 5.80
CA VAL A 13 14.50 -8.39 4.67
C VAL A 13 15.30 -8.06 3.41
N THR A 14 15.11 -8.86 2.37
CA THR A 14 15.86 -8.71 1.10
C THR A 14 15.49 -7.42 0.38
N THR A 15 14.21 -7.14 0.25
CA THR A 15 13.68 -5.92 -0.39
C THR A 15 12.73 -5.20 0.56
N LYS A 16 12.98 -3.92 0.80
CA LYS A 16 12.27 -3.12 1.82
C LYS A 16 11.29 -2.10 1.23
N SER A 17 11.18 -2.01 -0.09
CA SER A 17 10.29 -1.06 -0.77
C SER A 17 9.64 -1.69 -1.98
N TYR A 18 8.32 -1.55 -2.06
CA TYR A 18 7.49 -2.11 -3.12
C TYR A 18 6.54 -1.04 -3.66
N THR A 19 6.31 -1.06 -4.96
CA THR A 19 5.32 -0.20 -5.63
C THR A 19 4.24 -1.08 -6.25
N VAL A 20 2.98 -0.80 -5.92
CA VAL A 20 1.81 -1.53 -6.41
C VAL A 20 0.96 -0.61 -7.28
N GLY A 21 0.40 -1.14 -8.35
CA GLY A 21 -0.53 -0.41 -9.21
C GLY A 21 -1.84 -0.08 -8.49
N TYR A 22 -2.63 0.84 -9.06
CA TYR A 22 -3.91 1.25 -8.47
C TYR A 22 -4.93 0.11 -8.34
N ASN A 23 -4.87 -0.91 -9.18
CA ASN A 23 -5.75 -2.08 -9.09
C ASN A 23 -5.50 -2.95 -7.86
N GLY A 24 -4.41 -2.70 -7.13
CA GLY A 24 -3.98 -3.56 -6.04
C GLY A 24 -3.26 -4.81 -6.52
N GLY A 25 -3.20 -5.81 -5.67
CA GLY A 25 -2.56 -7.08 -5.98
C GLY A 25 -1.85 -7.68 -4.77
N THR A 26 -0.88 -8.51 -5.04
CA THR A 26 -0.11 -9.23 -4.03
C THR A 26 1.34 -8.74 -4.01
N VAL A 27 1.87 -8.50 -2.82
CA VAL A 27 3.29 -8.20 -2.57
C VAL A 27 3.88 -9.35 -1.77
N THR A 28 4.95 -9.94 -2.28
CA THR A 28 5.71 -10.98 -1.60
C THR A 28 7.03 -10.42 -1.10
N VAL A 29 7.33 -10.66 0.17
CA VAL A 29 8.51 -10.16 0.86
C VAL A 29 9.30 -11.33 1.40
N ASP A 30 10.48 -11.55 0.86
CA ASP A 30 11.38 -12.59 1.32
C ASP A 30 12.27 -12.06 2.45
N LEU A 31 12.38 -12.85 3.50
CA LEU A 31 13.20 -12.55 4.66
C LEU A 31 13.86 -13.80 5.24
N SER A 32 14.94 -13.59 5.97
CA SER A 32 15.60 -14.61 6.78
C SER A 32 15.59 -14.17 8.24
N THR A 33 15.26 -15.06 9.16
CA THR A 33 15.17 -14.76 10.58
C THR A 33 15.54 -15.93 11.45
N ASN A 34 16.07 -15.66 12.64
CA ASN A 34 16.29 -16.65 13.71
C ASN A 34 15.48 -16.35 14.97
N ILE A 35 14.55 -15.40 14.91
CA ILE A 35 13.66 -15.01 16.00
C ILE A 35 12.20 -15.04 15.55
N ASP A 36 11.31 -15.11 16.52
CA ASP A 36 9.90 -14.88 16.28
C ASP A 36 9.62 -13.39 16.21
N TYR A 37 8.68 -13.01 15.37
CA TYR A 37 8.32 -11.62 15.16
C TYR A 37 6.82 -11.47 14.89
N THR A 38 6.35 -10.25 15.01
CA THR A 38 4.99 -9.86 14.67
C THR A 38 5.02 -8.85 13.53
N VAL A 39 4.11 -9.00 12.58
CA VAL A 39 3.90 -8.04 11.50
C VAL A 39 2.90 -6.98 11.96
N GLU A 40 3.34 -5.74 12.04
CA GLU A 40 2.50 -4.61 12.42
C GLU A 40 2.18 -3.74 11.21
N ILE A 41 0.92 -3.75 10.78
CA ILE A 41 0.36 -2.84 9.79
C ILE A 41 -0.29 -1.68 10.56
N PRO A 42 -0.01 -0.41 10.20
CA PRO A 42 -0.68 0.74 10.82
C PRO A 42 -2.20 0.59 10.78
N GLU A 43 -2.88 0.95 11.85
CA GLU A 43 -4.34 0.73 11.98
C GLU A 43 -5.13 1.38 10.84
N ALA A 44 -4.72 2.58 10.40
CA ALA A 44 -5.34 3.29 9.29
C ALA A 44 -5.20 2.55 7.94
N ASP A 45 -4.18 1.70 7.81
CA ASP A 45 -3.86 1.02 6.55
C ASP A 45 -4.45 -0.39 6.46
N LYS A 46 -4.92 -0.95 7.57
CA LYS A 46 -5.56 -2.28 7.62
C LYS A 46 -6.80 -2.40 6.77
N SER A 47 -7.41 -1.30 6.38
CA SER A 47 -8.55 -1.27 5.47
C SER A 47 -8.19 -1.64 4.03
N TRP A 48 -6.92 -1.53 3.66
CA TRP A 48 -6.45 -1.77 2.29
C TRP A 48 -5.21 -2.67 2.16
N ILE A 49 -4.53 -2.98 3.29
CA ILE A 49 -3.44 -3.97 3.34
C ILE A 49 -3.79 -5.03 4.37
N SER A 50 -3.62 -6.28 3.98
CA SER A 50 -3.68 -7.43 4.87
C SER A 50 -2.50 -8.36 4.63
N VAL A 51 -2.14 -9.14 5.63
CA VAL A 51 -1.09 -10.15 5.55
C VAL A 51 -1.66 -11.52 5.93
N ALA A 52 -1.26 -12.56 5.21
CA ALA A 52 -1.54 -13.92 5.63
C ALA A 52 -0.72 -14.22 6.90
N ASP A 53 -1.37 -14.76 7.92
CA ASP A 53 -0.73 -15.06 9.21
C ASP A 53 0.37 -16.10 9.02
N THR A 54 1.61 -15.73 9.30
CA THR A 54 2.75 -16.62 9.27
C THR A 54 3.34 -16.72 10.66
N ARG A 55 3.12 -17.88 11.30
CA ARG A 55 3.71 -18.21 12.61
C ARG A 55 4.80 -19.24 12.43
N THR A 56 6.02 -18.91 12.87
CA THR A 56 7.14 -19.84 12.77
C THR A 56 8.06 -19.79 13.99
N ARG A 57 8.74 -20.92 14.25
CA ARG A 57 9.52 -21.18 15.46
C ARG A 57 11.02 -21.00 15.23
N ALA A 58 11.74 -20.71 16.32
CA ALA A 58 13.15 -20.36 16.40
C ALA A 58 14.15 -21.38 15.83
N ALA A 59 14.53 -21.23 14.58
CA ALA A 59 15.79 -21.64 13.95
C ALA A 59 16.03 -20.68 12.79
N MET A 60 17.26 -20.49 12.33
CA MET A 60 17.51 -19.70 11.12
C MET A 60 16.69 -20.27 9.99
N ARG A 61 15.81 -19.46 9.41
CA ARG A 61 14.86 -19.86 8.37
C ARG A 61 14.63 -18.76 7.37
N ASP A 62 14.38 -19.15 6.15
CA ASP A 62 13.88 -18.27 5.10
C ASP A 62 12.36 -18.32 5.10
N GLU A 63 11.73 -17.17 5.02
CA GLU A 63 10.28 -17.00 5.00
C GLU A 63 9.85 -16.04 3.92
N THR A 64 8.62 -16.21 3.45
CA THR A 64 7.97 -15.29 2.52
C THR A 64 6.68 -14.78 3.14
N LEU A 65 6.62 -13.47 3.37
CA LEU A 65 5.39 -12.79 3.74
C LEU A 65 4.60 -12.42 2.49
N THR A 66 3.31 -12.66 2.52
CA THR A 66 2.40 -12.32 1.43
C THR A 66 1.41 -11.27 1.90
N PHE A 67 1.50 -10.07 1.34
CA PHE A 67 0.57 -8.98 1.58
C PHE A 67 -0.43 -8.89 0.44
N THR A 68 -1.70 -8.75 0.77
CA THR A 68 -2.75 -8.43 -0.19
C THR A 68 -3.08 -6.95 -0.09
N VAL A 69 -3.01 -6.25 -1.22
CA VAL A 69 -3.26 -4.81 -1.34
C VAL A 69 -4.55 -4.61 -2.14
N ALA A 70 -5.54 -3.98 -1.54
CA ALA A 70 -6.80 -3.65 -2.20
C ALA A 70 -6.61 -2.54 -3.25
N SER A 71 -7.56 -2.39 -4.17
CA SER A 71 -7.54 -1.33 -5.17
C SER A 71 -7.57 0.07 -4.53
N ASN A 72 -6.92 1.03 -5.17
CA ASN A 72 -6.94 2.44 -4.80
C ASN A 72 -7.74 3.23 -5.86
N SER A 73 -8.98 3.53 -5.54
CA SER A 73 -9.84 4.34 -6.41
C SER A 73 -9.65 5.85 -6.24
N ALA A 74 -8.87 6.27 -5.25
CA ALA A 74 -8.56 7.68 -5.04
C ALA A 74 -7.53 8.17 -6.06
N LEU A 75 -7.60 9.44 -6.43
CA LEU A 75 -6.64 10.10 -7.32
C LEU A 75 -5.34 10.50 -6.60
N THR A 76 -5.10 9.97 -5.42
CA THR A 76 -3.90 10.21 -4.62
C THR A 76 -3.12 8.92 -4.38
N VAL A 77 -1.81 9.00 -4.46
CA VAL A 77 -0.90 7.92 -4.05
C VAL A 77 -1.05 7.70 -2.54
N ARG A 78 -1.05 6.45 -2.12
CA ARG A 78 -1.00 6.10 -0.69
C ARG A 78 0.18 5.18 -0.40
N TYR A 79 0.61 5.19 0.84
CA TYR A 79 1.74 4.35 1.28
C TYR A 79 1.51 3.87 2.71
N SER A 80 2.14 2.76 3.02
CA SER A 80 2.16 2.19 4.37
C SER A 80 3.57 1.75 4.72
N THR A 81 3.99 2.01 5.95
CA THR A 81 5.23 1.49 6.52
C THR A 81 4.87 0.37 7.49
N ILE A 82 5.11 -0.85 7.07
CA ILE A 82 4.88 -2.06 7.85
C ILE A 82 6.11 -2.35 8.69
N ARG A 83 5.94 -2.70 9.96
CA ARG A 83 7.03 -3.01 10.88
C ARG A 83 7.05 -4.50 11.19
N LEU A 84 8.24 -5.07 11.20
CA LEU A 84 8.52 -6.37 11.77
C LEU A 84 9.08 -6.16 13.18
N VAL A 85 8.36 -6.64 14.17
CA VAL A 85 8.63 -6.36 15.59
C VAL A 85 8.95 -7.65 16.31
N ASP A 86 10.03 -7.67 17.07
CA ASP A 86 10.44 -8.83 17.86
C ASP A 86 9.53 -9.05 19.09
N ASN A 87 9.79 -10.12 19.84
CA ASN A 87 9.03 -10.47 21.04
C ASN A 87 9.16 -9.46 22.19
N LEU A 88 10.12 -8.54 22.10
CA LEU A 88 10.33 -7.44 23.07
C LEU A 88 9.62 -6.16 22.65
N GLY A 89 8.92 -6.18 21.53
CA GLY A 89 8.25 -4.99 20.98
C GLY A 89 9.19 -4.02 20.27
N ILE A 90 10.40 -4.46 19.92
CA ILE A 90 11.40 -3.64 19.22
C ILE A 90 11.24 -3.83 17.73
N THR A 91 11.16 -2.72 16.98
CA THR A 91 11.15 -2.78 15.52
C THR A 91 12.50 -3.23 15.00
N SER A 92 12.52 -4.38 14.34
CA SER A 92 13.75 -4.94 13.76
C SER A 92 13.93 -4.55 12.30
N GLU A 93 12.84 -4.51 11.54
CA GLU A 93 12.83 -4.14 10.12
C GLU A 93 11.55 -3.41 9.73
N THR A 94 11.63 -2.64 8.65
CA THR A 94 10.49 -1.93 8.06
C THR A 94 10.35 -2.22 6.57
N ILE A 95 9.11 -2.31 6.09
CA ILE A 95 8.78 -2.53 4.69
C ILE A 95 7.86 -1.41 4.25
N LEU A 96 8.24 -0.68 3.19
CA LEU A 96 7.42 0.37 2.60
C LEU A 96 6.64 -0.19 1.41
N ILE A 97 5.33 -0.07 1.44
CA ILE A 97 4.44 -0.34 0.31
C ILE A 97 3.85 0.98 -0.15
N THR A 98 4.11 1.33 -1.39
CA THR A 98 3.55 2.51 -2.07
C THR A 98 2.56 2.04 -3.12
N GLN A 99 1.34 2.54 -3.08
CA GLN A 99 0.32 2.23 -4.10
C GLN A 99 0.00 3.47 -4.93
N LYS A 100 0.05 3.28 -6.25
CA LYS A 100 -0.30 4.34 -7.21
C LYS A 100 -1.74 4.79 -7.06
N SER A 101 -2.01 6.03 -7.46
CA SER A 101 -3.36 6.61 -7.54
C SER A 101 -4.21 5.90 -8.60
N GLY A 102 -5.53 5.96 -8.43
CA GLY A 102 -6.48 5.61 -9.47
C GLY A 102 -6.34 6.54 -10.68
N THR A 103 -6.69 6.03 -11.85
CA THR A 103 -6.65 6.76 -13.12
C THR A 103 -8.03 6.87 -13.75
N SER A 104 -9.08 6.29 -13.15
CA SER A 104 -10.45 6.39 -13.61
C SER A 104 -11.35 7.08 -12.57
N GLN A 105 -12.24 7.93 -13.03
CA GLN A 105 -13.18 8.66 -12.18
C GLN A 105 -14.56 8.72 -12.84
N THR A 106 -15.61 8.58 -12.01
CA THR A 106 -16.98 8.84 -12.41
C THR A 106 -17.51 10.06 -11.67
N VAL A 107 -18.01 11.04 -12.42
CA VAL A 107 -18.52 12.30 -11.88
C VAL A 107 -19.95 12.52 -12.34
N HIS A 108 -20.84 12.84 -11.40
CA HIS A 108 -22.21 13.23 -11.68
C HIS A 108 -22.37 14.75 -11.64
N VAL A 109 -22.62 15.36 -12.81
CA VAL A 109 -22.79 16.80 -12.96
C VAL A 109 -24.27 17.15 -12.81
N THR A 110 -24.64 17.75 -11.68
CA THR A 110 -26.04 18.16 -11.42
C THR A 110 -26.43 19.46 -12.13
N THR A 111 -25.46 20.36 -12.31
CA THR A 111 -25.66 21.66 -12.98
C THR A 111 -24.65 21.75 -14.13
N ALA A 112 -25.14 21.96 -15.33
CA ALA A 112 -24.30 22.10 -16.53
C ALA A 112 -23.32 23.28 -16.40
N GLY A 113 -22.04 23.06 -16.77
CA GLY A 113 -20.96 24.06 -16.70
C GLY A 113 -20.29 24.15 -15.34
N THR A 114 -20.39 23.12 -14.48
CA THR A 114 -19.76 23.13 -13.15
C THR A 114 -18.75 21.99 -12.94
N LEU A 115 -18.30 21.36 -14.02
CA LEU A 115 -17.36 20.23 -13.92
C LEU A 115 -16.02 20.67 -13.29
N ASP A 116 -15.58 21.88 -13.52
CA ASP A 116 -14.38 22.50 -12.92
C ASP A 116 -14.45 22.65 -11.40
N GLN A 117 -15.66 22.62 -10.82
CA GLN A 117 -15.88 22.64 -9.37
C GLN A 117 -15.89 21.24 -8.77
N LEU A 118 -16.04 20.20 -9.60
CA LEU A 118 -16.14 18.80 -9.20
C LEU A 118 -14.83 18.02 -9.39
N ILE A 119 -13.97 18.48 -10.29
CA ILE A 119 -12.65 17.92 -10.56
C ILE A 119 -11.63 19.05 -10.45
N ASN A 120 -10.59 18.88 -9.63
CA ASN A 120 -9.49 19.81 -9.55
C ASN A 120 -8.67 19.81 -10.86
N SER A 121 -8.13 20.96 -11.24
CA SER A 121 -7.30 21.08 -12.43
C SER A 121 -6.03 20.19 -12.39
N GLU A 122 -5.49 19.92 -11.18
CA GLU A 122 -4.35 19.04 -11.00
C GLU A 122 -4.74 17.57 -11.18
N ASP A 123 -5.95 17.17 -10.75
CA ASP A 123 -6.46 15.81 -10.89
C ASP A 123 -6.81 15.47 -12.34
N LYS A 124 -7.21 16.47 -13.13
CA LYS A 124 -7.55 16.32 -14.54
C LYS A 124 -6.43 15.64 -15.35
N ASP A 125 -5.18 16.00 -15.08
CA ASP A 125 -4.02 15.55 -15.86
C ASP A 125 -3.63 14.08 -15.55
N ILE A 126 -4.13 13.52 -14.45
CA ILE A 126 -3.86 12.12 -14.06
C ILE A 126 -5.03 11.18 -14.37
N ILE A 127 -6.20 11.70 -14.73
CA ILE A 127 -7.36 10.91 -15.11
C ILE A 127 -7.19 10.40 -16.54
N GLU A 128 -7.09 9.09 -16.70
CA GLU A 128 -7.03 8.41 -18.01
C GLU A 128 -8.42 8.06 -18.53
N GLU A 129 -9.37 7.81 -17.63
CA GLU A 129 -10.75 7.47 -17.95
C GLU A 129 -11.71 8.31 -17.10
N LEU A 130 -12.51 9.14 -17.74
CA LEU A 130 -13.51 9.95 -17.08
C LEU A 130 -14.93 9.59 -17.58
N THR A 131 -15.76 9.09 -16.67
CA THR A 131 -17.18 8.87 -16.96
C THR A 131 -18.00 10.01 -16.40
N LEU A 132 -18.67 10.75 -17.29
CA LEU A 132 -19.58 11.83 -16.92
C LEU A 132 -21.04 11.38 -17.02
N THR A 133 -21.81 11.72 -16.00
CA THR A 133 -23.26 11.52 -15.96
C THR A 133 -23.94 12.82 -15.57
N GLY A 134 -25.23 12.95 -15.91
CA GLY A 134 -26.03 14.12 -15.55
C GLY A 134 -26.06 15.18 -16.65
N LYS A 135 -25.99 16.46 -16.29
CA LYS A 135 -26.17 17.59 -17.19
C LYS A 135 -24.82 18.19 -17.55
N ILE A 136 -24.41 18.09 -18.81
CA ILE A 136 -23.16 18.60 -19.36
C ILE A 136 -23.43 19.57 -20.49
N ASN A 137 -22.54 20.57 -20.65
CA ASN A 137 -22.58 21.55 -21.74
C ASN A 137 -21.16 21.80 -22.32
N THR A 138 -21.03 22.78 -23.20
CA THR A 138 -19.76 23.10 -23.87
C THR A 138 -18.67 23.55 -22.90
N PHE A 139 -19.00 24.23 -21.80
CA PHE A 139 -18.01 24.66 -20.79
C PHE A 139 -17.37 23.45 -20.09
N ASP A 140 -18.18 22.42 -19.80
CA ASP A 140 -17.67 21.18 -19.19
C ASP A 140 -16.70 20.47 -20.15
N PHE A 141 -16.99 20.43 -21.44
CA PHE A 141 -16.08 19.87 -22.44
C PHE A 141 -14.80 20.70 -22.62
N ASP A 142 -14.88 22.02 -22.56
CA ASP A 142 -13.70 22.89 -22.64
C ASP A 142 -12.78 22.69 -21.44
N PHE A 143 -13.31 22.40 -20.27
CA PHE A 143 -12.53 22.11 -19.08
C PHE A 143 -11.68 20.83 -19.23
N ILE A 144 -12.20 19.78 -19.85
CA ILE A 144 -11.49 18.48 -19.98
C ILE A 144 -10.56 18.39 -21.21
N ARG A 145 -10.55 19.40 -22.04
CA ARG A 145 -9.58 19.53 -23.14
C ARG A 145 -8.23 20.02 -22.61
#